data_9107d0b21acd8bc13889332e15a3a444
#
_entry.id   9107d0b21acd8bc13889332e15a3a444
#
_cell.length_a   1.000
_cell.length_b   1.000
_cell.length_c   1.000
_cell.angle_alpha   90.00
_cell.angle_beta   90.00
_cell.angle_gamma   90.00
#
_symmetry.space_group_name_H-M   'P 1'
#
loop_
_entity.id
_entity.type
_entity.pdbx_description
1 polymer ?
#
loop_
_entity_poly.entity_id
_entity_poly.type
_entity_poly.pdbx_seq_one_letter_code
_entity_poly.pdbx_strand_id
1 'polypeptide(L)'
;RRQRQMCIRDSFALIDTHTSAIVENPKDARTRFSRALDFYLVQDFASSIEDLTQAILLDDSFFPAYFMRSLVRCKQLEYQKAEEANAASATPATLPGISAPQKSEVSVLDYDIVKSDLDHVITLAPDFVYAYYNRANVLAMLKDYRAAIADYDKAIELNKEFAEAYFNRGLTHIFLGNNKNGIADLSKAGELGIVSAYNILKRFTEVPE
;
A
#
# COMPACT_ATOMS: atom_id res chain seq x y z
N ARG A 1 -4.13 23.71 4.68
CA ARG A 1 -2.70 24.00 4.29
C ARG A 1 -1.82 24.30 5.52
N ARG A 2 -2.21 25.23 6.43
CA ARG A 2 -1.41 25.57 7.65
C ARG A 2 -1.15 24.37 8.58
N GLN A 3 -2.14 23.54 8.81
CA GLN A 3 -2.04 22.34 9.67
C GLN A 3 -1.07 21.31 9.10
N ARG A 4 -1.08 21.11 7.77
CA ARG A 4 -0.15 20.20 7.08
C ARG A 4 1.31 20.71 7.12
N GLN A 5 1.52 22.03 6.97
CA GLN A 5 2.84 22.63 7.09
C GLN A 5 3.41 22.56 8.52
N MET A 6 2.55 22.66 9.53
CA MET A 6 2.92 22.53 10.94
C MET A 6 3.37 21.09 11.24
N CYS A 7 2.59 20.07 10.80
CA CYS A 7 2.98 18.66 10.96
C CYS A 7 4.32 18.32 10.30
N ILE A 8 4.59 18.83 9.10
CA ILE A 8 5.86 18.57 8.39
C ILE A 8 7.05 19.18 9.14
N ARG A 9 6.90 20.40 9.66
CA ARG A 9 7.97 21.06 10.43
C ARG A 9 8.27 20.34 11.74
N ASP A 10 7.23 19.84 12.39
CA ASP A 10 7.36 19.05 13.62
C ASP A 10 8.04 17.71 13.34
N SER A 11 7.79 17.09 12.19
CA SER A 11 8.44 15.84 11.78
C SER A 11 9.95 16.00 11.58
N PHE A 12 10.44 17.13 11.04
CA PHE A 12 11.88 17.37 10.94
C PHE A 12 12.55 17.46 12.30
N ALA A 13 11.93 18.13 13.28
CA ALA A 13 12.44 18.18 14.65
C ALA A 13 12.46 16.79 15.33
N LEU A 14 11.48 15.94 15.02
CA LEU A 14 11.44 14.56 15.52
C LEU A 14 12.53 13.70 14.86
N ILE A 15 12.82 13.88 13.58
CA ILE A 15 13.93 13.20 12.88
C ILE A 15 15.25 13.51 13.57
N ASP A 16 15.51 14.77 13.92
CA ASP A 16 16.74 15.17 14.64
C ASP A 16 16.79 14.54 16.04
N THR A 17 15.66 14.50 16.75
CA THR A 17 15.54 13.88 18.07
C THR A 17 15.82 12.38 18.00
N HIS A 18 15.18 11.65 17.09
CA HIS A 18 15.42 10.22 16.92
C HIS A 18 16.84 9.93 16.41
N THR A 19 17.41 10.83 15.59
CA THR A 19 18.80 10.70 15.13
C THR A 19 19.76 10.76 16.32
N SER A 20 19.57 11.70 17.24
CA SER A 20 20.37 11.80 18.46
C SER A 20 20.21 10.55 19.34
N ALA A 21 18.99 10.06 19.52
CA ALA A 21 18.71 8.85 20.30
C ALA A 21 19.34 7.59 19.66
N ILE A 22 19.38 7.49 18.32
CA ILE A 22 20.06 6.38 17.62
C ILE A 22 21.58 6.45 17.82
N VAL A 23 22.16 7.64 17.89
CA VAL A 23 23.60 7.80 18.22
C VAL A 23 23.90 7.30 19.62
N GLU A 24 23.02 7.58 20.59
CA GLU A 24 23.15 7.11 21.98
C GLU A 24 22.91 5.60 22.12
N ASN A 25 21.92 5.07 21.39
CA ASN A 25 21.60 3.64 21.39
C ASN A 25 21.43 3.10 19.96
N PRO A 26 22.53 2.75 19.25
CA PRO A 26 22.47 2.31 17.86
C PRO A 26 21.71 0.98 17.61
N LYS A 27 21.47 0.20 18.68
CA LYS A 27 20.80 -1.11 18.60
C LYS A 27 19.30 -1.08 18.92
N ASP A 28 18.73 0.11 19.12
CA ASP A 28 17.29 0.22 19.36
C ASP A 28 16.50 0.21 18.04
N ALA A 29 15.90 -0.95 17.76
CA ALA A 29 15.04 -1.14 16.61
C ALA A 29 13.80 -0.21 16.62
N ARG A 30 13.26 0.07 17.82
CA ARG A 30 12.05 0.89 17.95
C ARG A 30 12.30 2.36 17.65
N THR A 31 13.44 2.90 18.07
CA THR A 31 13.81 4.29 17.74
C THR A 31 14.04 4.44 16.23
N ARG A 32 14.66 3.45 15.58
CA ARG A 32 14.79 3.45 14.10
C ARG A 32 13.43 3.39 13.42
N PHE A 33 12.53 2.53 13.89
CA PHE A 33 11.15 2.46 13.40
C PHE A 33 10.43 3.81 13.55
N SER A 34 10.57 4.49 14.69
CA SER A 34 9.96 5.80 14.92
C SER A 34 10.51 6.85 13.95
N ARG A 35 11.83 6.90 13.73
CA ARG A 35 12.41 7.82 12.73
C ARG A 35 11.96 7.50 11.30
N ALA A 36 11.78 6.23 10.97
CA ALA A 36 11.23 5.82 9.69
C ALA A 36 9.81 6.34 9.44
N LEU A 37 8.98 6.38 10.49
CA LEU A 37 7.64 6.99 10.41
C LEU A 37 7.73 8.50 10.14
N ASP A 38 8.67 9.20 10.76
CA ASP A 38 8.87 10.63 10.52
C ASP A 38 9.35 10.88 9.08
N PHE A 39 10.28 10.08 8.57
CA PHE A 39 10.70 10.14 7.16
C PHE A 39 9.52 9.87 6.20
N TYR A 40 8.66 8.91 6.52
CA TYR A 40 7.47 8.66 5.74
C TYR A 40 6.52 9.87 5.69
N LEU A 41 6.33 10.57 6.82
CA LEU A 41 5.48 11.76 6.90
C LEU A 41 6.01 12.93 6.06
N VAL A 42 7.33 13.07 5.94
CA VAL A 42 7.96 14.07 5.06
C VAL A 42 8.16 13.58 3.62
N GLN A 43 7.67 12.37 3.31
CA GLN A 43 7.74 11.71 1.99
C GLN A 43 9.17 11.34 1.56
N ASP A 44 10.10 11.25 2.48
CA ASP A 44 11.41 10.64 2.23
C ASP A 44 11.32 9.12 2.38
N PHE A 45 10.78 8.49 1.32
CA PHE A 45 10.54 7.05 1.31
C PHE A 45 11.84 6.25 1.35
N ALA A 46 12.94 6.77 0.78
CA ALA A 46 14.22 6.07 0.75
C ALA A 46 14.81 5.94 2.16
N SER A 47 14.91 7.04 2.91
CA SER A 47 15.38 7.03 4.29
C SER A 47 14.45 6.21 5.21
N SER A 48 13.13 6.29 4.98
CA SER A 48 12.16 5.47 5.71
C SER A 48 12.41 3.96 5.51
N ILE A 49 12.59 3.51 4.27
CA ILE A 49 12.86 2.09 3.95
C ILE A 49 14.18 1.64 4.54
N GLU A 50 15.20 2.50 4.54
CA GLU A 50 16.50 2.17 5.14
C GLU A 50 16.39 1.95 6.64
N ASP A 51 15.77 2.88 7.38
CA ASP A 51 15.57 2.74 8.82
C ASP A 51 14.72 1.52 9.19
N LEU A 52 13.65 1.23 8.43
CA LEU A 52 12.85 0.02 8.61
C LEU A 52 13.67 -1.25 8.36
N THR A 53 14.55 -1.23 7.37
CA THR A 53 15.45 -2.35 7.09
C THR A 53 16.44 -2.56 8.25
N GLN A 54 17.00 -1.49 8.77
CA GLN A 54 17.87 -1.55 9.95
C GLN A 54 17.13 -2.02 11.21
N ALA A 55 15.87 -1.59 11.41
CA ALA A 55 15.05 -2.04 12.51
C ALA A 55 14.80 -3.56 12.45
N ILE A 56 14.52 -4.10 11.25
CA ILE A 56 14.35 -5.54 11.01
C ILE A 56 15.65 -6.31 11.27
N LEU A 57 16.80 -5.78 10.85
CA LEU A 57 18.10 -6.43 11.10
C LEU A 57 18.45 -6.47 12.60
N LEU A 58 17.94 -5.54 13.39
CA LEU A 58 18.14 -5.49 14.84
C LEU A 58 17.15 -6.37 15.61
N ASP A 59 15.93 -6.52 15.09
CA ASP A 59 14.87 -7.35 15.66
C ASP A 59 14.03 -7.94 14.52
N ASP A 60 14.34 -9.17 14.14
CA ASP A 60 13.67 -9.90 13.05
C ASP A 60 12.25 -10.35 13.40
N SER A 61 11.88 -10.31 14.68
CA SER A 61 10.53 -10.57 15.16
C SER A 61 9.63 -9.34 15.19
N PHE A 62 10.17 -8.14 14.89
CA PHE A 62 9.45 -6.88 14.94
C PHE A 62 8.55 -6.70 13.71
N PHE A 63 7.42 -7.44 13.65
CA PHE A 63 6.50 -7.42 12.51
C PHE A 63 6.01 -6.02 12.09
N PRO A 64 5.86 -4.99 12.98
CA PRO A 64 5.47 -3.66 12.54
C PRO A 64 6.44 -3.02 11.55
N ALA A 65 7.75 -3.34 11.65
CA ALA A 65 8.74 -2.82 10.72
C ALA A 65 8.60 -3.42 9.32
N TYR A 66 8.33 -4.72 9.20
CA TYR A 66 8.01 -5.36 7.91
C TYR A 66 6.73 -4.77 7.31
N PHE A 67 5.68 -4.62 8.12
CA PHE A 67 4.41 -4.06 7.68
C PHE A 67 4.58 -2.64 7.16
N MET A 68 5.21 -1.76 7.94
CA MET A 68 5.47 -0.39 7.49
C MET A 68 6.35 -0.34 6.26
N ARG A 69 7.39 -1.19 6.15
CA ARG A 69 8.25 -1.22 4.97
C ARG A 69 7.47 -1.60 3.71
N SER A 70 6.54 -2.56 3.80
CA SER A 70 5.64 -2.91 2.71
C SER A 70 4.76 -1.73 2.28
N LEU A 71 4.19 -0.98 3.24
CA LEU A 71 3.36 0.19 2.95
C LEU A 71 4.15 1.33 2.31
N VAL A 72 5.34 1.63 2.85
CA VAL A 72 6.22 2.70 2.32
C VAL A 72 6.65 2.37 0.90
N ARG A 73 7.01 1.11 0.60
CA ARG A 73 7.33 0.66 -0.75
C ARG A 73 6.15 0.79 -1.71
N CYS A 74 4.96 0.34 -1.31
CA CYS A 74 3.75 0.54 -2.12
C CYS A 74 3.55 2.03 -2.43
N LYS A 75 3.72 2.89 -1.44
CA LYS A 75 3.55 4.33 -1.60
C LYS A 75 4.60 4.94 -2.53
N GLN A 76 5.84 4.51 -2.43
CA GLN A 76 6.92 4.90 -3.33
C GLN A 76 6.60 4.51 -4.79
N LEU A 77 6.13 3.28 -5.02
CA LEU A 77 5.74 2.78 -6.34
C LEU A 77 4.55 3.55 -6.93
N GLU A 78 3.55 3.90 -6.10
CA GLU A 78 2.44 4.77 -6.52
C GLU A 78 2.93 6.15 -6.95
N TYR A 79 3.87 6.71 -6.19
CA TYR A 79 4.45 8.03 -6.49
C TYR A 79 5.22 8.02 -7.80
N GLN A 80 6.07 7.03 -8.01
CA GLN A 80 6.83 6.84 -9.25
C GLN A 80 5.90 6.72 -10.47
N LYS A 81 4.84 5.90 -10.37
CA LYS A 81 3.84 5.77 -11.43
C LYS A 81 3.13 7.09 -11.75
N ALA A 82 2.81 7.87 -10.72
CA ALA A 82 2.16 9.17 -10.91
C ALA A 82 3.10 10.18 -11.58
N GLU A 83 4.39 10.20 -11.21
CA GLU A 83 5.40 11.04 -11.86
C GLU A 83 5.61 10.67 -13.33
N GLU A 84 5.69 9.37 -13.64
CA GLU A 84 5.80 8.88 -15.02
C GLU A 84 4.59 9.26 -15.87
N ALA A 85 3.38 9.10 -15.32
CA ALA A 85 2.14 9.49 -15.99
C ALA A 85 2.11 11.01 -16.29
N ASN A 86 2.56 11.83 -15.32
CA ASN A 86 2.65 13.28 -15.49
C ASN A 86 3.72 13.68 -16.51
N ALA A 87 4.91 13.04 -16.48
CA ALA A 87 5.97 13.27 -17.44
C ALA A 87 5.54 12.88 -18.87
N ALA A 88 4.82 11.77 -19.04
CA ALA A 88 4.30 11.33 -20.32
C ALA A 88 3.25 12.29 -20.90
N SER A 89 2.46 12.95 -20.04
CA SER A 89 1.47 13.94 -20.45
C SER A 89 2.07 15.32 -20.76
N ALA A 90 3.26 15.64 -20.25
CA ALA A 90 3.93 16.92 -20.40
C ALA A 90 4.86 16.99 -21.63
N THR A 91 5.14 15.87 -22.30
CA THR A 91 5.97 15.87 -23.52
C THR A 91 5.17 16.35 -24.73
N PRO A 92 5.49 17.53 -25.34
CA PRO A 92 4.94 17.88 -26.65
C PRO A 92 5.39 16.83 -27.67
N ALA A 93 4.53 16.53 -28.64
CA ALA A 93 4.79 15.58 -29.70
C ALA A 93 6.21 15.75 -30.27
N THR A 94 7.01 14.78 -30.04
CA THR A 94 8.36 14.45 -30.50
C THR A 94 8.98 15.38 -31.55
N LEU A 95 10.05 16.07 -31.15
CA LEU A 95 11.10 16.46 -32.09
C LEU A 95 11.83 15.20 -32.57
N PRO A 96 12.08 15.05 -33.89
CA PRO A 96 12.81 13.87 -34.40
C PRO A 96 14.23 13.84 -33.82
N GLY A 97 14.56 12.77 -33.09
CA GLY A 97 15.91 12.54 -32.54
C GLY A 97 16.03 12.53 -31.01
N ILE A 98 14.99 12.82 -30.26
CA ILE A 98 14.98 12.65 -28.80
C ILE A 98 14.25 11.35 -28.49
N SER A 99 14.98 10.36 -28.00
CA SER A 99 14.39 9.12 -27.45
C SER A 99 13.42 9.49 -26.35
N ALA A 100 12.19 8.99 -26.43
CA ALA A 100 11.25 9.09 -25.31
C ALA A 100 11.94 8.55 -24.04
N PRO A 101 11.73 9.18 -22.86
CA PRO A 101 12.27 8.65 -21.63
C PRO A 101 11.84 7.18 -21.51
N GLN A 102 12.80 6.28 -21.28
CA GLN A 102 12.48 4.87 -21.07
C GLN A 102 11.53 4.80 -19.90
N LYS A 103 10.32 4.26 -20.12
CA LYS A 103 9.41 3.89 -19.06
C LYS A 103 10.18 3.02 -18.09
N SER A 104 10.41 3.51 -16.88
CA SER A 104 10.76 2.62 -15.78
C SER A 104 9.49 1.83 -15.51
N GLU A 105 9.39 0.62 -16.06
CA GLU A 105 8.30 -0.27 -15.70
C GLU A 105 8.51 -0.60 -14.23
N VAL A 106 7.64 -0.08 -13.35
CA VAL A 106 7.49 -0.62 -12.01
C VAL A 106 7.34 -2.12 -12.18
N SER A 107 8.41 -2.84 -11.88
CA SER A 107 8.55 -4.23 -12.27
C SER A 107 7.69 -5.10 -11.36
N VAL A 108 7.30 -6.27 -11.86
CA VAL A 108 6.70 -7.33 -11.04
C VAL A 108 7.56 -7.60 -9.81
N LEU A 109 8.88 -7.52 -9.95
CA LEU A 109 9.86 -7.71 -8.87
C LEU A 109 9.68 -6.75 -7.69
N ASP A 110 9.26 -5.49 -7.94
CA ASP A 110 9.03 -4.52 -6.86
C ASP A 110 7.86 -4.93 -5.97
N TYR A 111 6.81 -5.49 -6.57
CA TYR A 111 5.67 -6.02 -5.81
C TYR A 111 5.98 -7.35 -5.13
N ASP A 112 6.87 -8.18 -5.67
CA ASP A 112 7.32 -9.41 -5.01
C ASP A 112 8.05 -9.11 -3.69
N ILE A 113 8.85 -8.04 -3.66
CA ILE A 113 9.50 -7.60 -2.41
C ILE A 113 8.46 -7.14 -1.38
N VAL A 114 7.45 -6.38 -1.81
CA VAL A 114 6.35 -5.96 -0.92
C VAL A 114 5.58 -7.17 -0.39
N LYS A 115 5.27 -8.13 -1.26
CA LYS A 115 4.60 -9.38 -0.89
C LYS A 115 5.42 -10.17 0.14
N SER A 116 6.73 -10.26 -0.06
CA SER A 116 7.63 -10.96 0.88
C SER A 116 7.59 -10.34 2.29
N ASP A 117 7.59 -9.02 2.40
CA ASP A 117 7.44 -8.35 3.70
C ASP A 117 6.10 -8.72 4.37
N LEU A 118 4.99 -8.75 3.61
CA LEU A 118 3.67 -9.12 4.13
C LEU A 118 3.57 -10.61 4.50
N ASP A 119 4.25 -11.49 3.77
CA ASP A 119 4.38 -12.92 4.13
C ASP A 119 5.07 -13.09 5.50
N HIS A 120 6.12 -12.30 5.78
CA HIS A 120 6.77 -12.28 7.10
C HIS A 120 5.81 -11.76 8.19
N VAL A 121 5.05 -10.69 7.91
CA VAL A 121 4.05 -10.19 8.87
C VAL A 121 3.02 -11.26 9.22
N ILE A 122 2.50 -11.98 8.23
CA ILE A 122 1.52 -13.06 8.45
C ILE A 122 2.12 -14.21 9.26
N THR A 123 3.40 -14.52 9.04
CA THR A 123 4.10 -15.55 9.81
C THR A 123 4.27 -15.15 11.27
N LEU A 124 4.63 -13.89 11.53
CA LEU A 124 4.88 -13.38 12.89
C LEU A 124 3.58 -13.00 13.64
N ALA A 125 2.55 -12.59 12.90
CA ALA A 125 1.28 -12.11 13.45
C ALA A 125 0.10 -12.60 12.58
N PRO A 126 -0.30 -13.89 12.68
CA PRO A 126 -1.30 -14.50 11.79
C PRO A 126 -2.71 -13.94 11.95
N ASP A 127 -2.99 -13.22 13.02
CA ASP A 127 -4.30 -12.57 13.26
C ASP A 127 -4.30 -11.09 12.84
N PHE A 128 -3.22 -10.59 12.26
CA PHE A 128 -3.12 -9.20 11.84
C PHE A 128 -3.84 -8.98 10.51
N VAL A 129 -5.09 -8.57 10.58
CA VAL A 129 -6.03 -8.40 9.45
C VAL A 129 -5.44 -7.63 8.28
N TYR A 130 -4.73 -6.53 8.58
CA TYR A 130 -4.20 -5.64 7.54
C TYR A 130 -3.09 -6.27 6.69
N ALA A 131 -2.40 -7.30 7.18
CA ALA A 131 -1.40 -8.01 6.38
C ALA A 131 -2.05 -8.77 5.21
N TYR A 132 -3.12 -9.50 5.48
CA TYR A 132 -3.89 -10.20 4.44
C TYR A 132 -4.51 -9.22 3.45
N TYR A 133 -5.15 -8.16 3.94
CA TYR A 133 -5.75 -7.15 3.09
C TYR A 133 -4.74 -6.48 2.15
N ASN A 134 -3.58 -6.09 2.65
CA ASN A 134 -2.56 -5.44 1.83
C ASN A 134 -1.89 -6.44 0.88
N ARG A 135 -1.68 -7.71 1.29
CA ARG A 135 -1.16 -8.75 0.39
C ARG A 135 -2.15 -9.05 -0.74
N ALA A 136 -3.45 -9.09 -0.44
CA ALA A 136 -4.50 -9.21 -1.44
C ALA A 136 -4.47 -8.08 -2.46
N ASN A 137 -4.28 -6.83 -2.01
CA ASN A 137 -4.14 -5.68 -2.92
C ASN A 137 -2.93 -5.84 -3.85
N VAL A 138 -1.78 -6.27 -3.32
CA VAL A 138 -0.58 -6.55 -4.12
C VAL A 138 -0.82 -7.67 -5.12
N LEU A 139 -1.44 -8.77 -4.71
CA LEU A 139 -1.78 -9.89 -5.58
C LEU A 139 -2.75 -9.48 -6.70
N ALA A 140 -3.73 -8.62 -6.40
CA ALA A 140 -4.63 -8.07 -7.41
C ALA A 140 -3.89 -7.18 -8.43
N MET A 141 -2.91 -6.40 -7.99
CA MET A 141 -2.04 -5.61 -8.88
C MET A 141 -1.18 -6.50 -9.78
N LEU A 142 -0.72 -7.65 -9.26
CA LEU A 142 -0.01 -8.69 -10.00
C LEU A 142 -0.95 -9.54 -10.88
N LYS A 143 -2.26 -9.26 -10.86
CA LYS A 143 -3.32 -9.99 -11.57
C LYS A 143 -3.51 -11.43 -11.09
N ASP A 144 -2.96 -11.81 -9.95
CA ASP A 144 -3.30 -13.08 -9.28
C ASP A 144 -4.59 -12.90 -8.46
N TYR A 145 -5.68 -12.75 -9.18
CA TYR A 145 -6.99 -12.47 -8.59
C TYR A 145 -7.51 -13.59 -7.69
N ARG A 146 -7.11 -14.86 -7.95
CA ARG A 146 -7.55 -15.99 -7.14
C ARG A 146 -6.89 -15.97 -5.76
N ALA A 147 -5.58 -15.75 -5.72
CA ALA A 147 -4.87 -15.61 -4.47
C ALA A 147 -5.30 -14.33 -3.70
N ALA A 148 -5.57 -13.23 -4.42
CA ALA A 148 -6.11 -12.01 -3.82
C ALA A 148 -7.45 -12.25 -3.11
N ILE A 149 -8.38 -12.98 -3.75
CA ILE A 149 -9.68 -13.32 -3.15
C ILE A 149 -9.48 -14.13 -1.87
N ALA A 150 -8.60 -15.13 -1.87
CA ALA A 150 -8.34 -15.96 -0.69
C ALA A 150 -7.81 -15.11 0.50
N ASP A 151 -6.96 -14.13 0.24
CA ASP A 151 -6.46 -13.22 1.27
C ASP A 151 -7.54 -12.23 1.75
N TYR A 152 -8.38 -11.69 0.85
CA TYR A 152 -9.54 -10.90 1.26
C TYR A 152 -10.53 -11.73 2.10
N ASP A 153 -10.75 -13.00 1.75
CA ASP A 153 -11.57 -13.93 2.53
C ASP A 153 -11.04 -14.05 3.96
N LYS A 154 -9.71 -14.19 4.10
CA LYS A 154 -9.07 -14.27 5.42
C LYS A 154 -9.17 -12.96 6.19
N ALA A 155 -8.98 -11.81 5.53
CA ALA A 155 -9.16 -10.50 6.16
C ALA A 155 -10.61 -10.32 6.67
N ILE A 156 -11.61 -10.72 5.89
CA ILE A 156 -13.04 -10.66 6.25
C ILE A 156 -13.39 -11.69 7.33
N GLU A 157 -12.77 -12.87 7.34
CA GLU A 157 -12.93 -13.85 8.42
C GLU A 157 -12.49 -13.25 9.76
N LEU A 158 -11.33 -12.59 9.79
CA LEU A 158 -10.77 -11.95 10.98
C LEU A 158 -11.53 -10.67 11.38
N ASN A 159 -12.07 -9.93 10.43
CA ASN A 159 -12.88 -8.73 10.69
C ASN A 159 -14.09 -8.67 9.73
N LYS A 160 -15.27 -9.05 10.23
CA LYS A 160 -16.53 -9.09 9.47
C LYS A 160 -17.04 -7.71 9.03
N GLU A 161 -16.53 -6.63 9.63
CA GLU A 161 -16.92 -5.25 9.33
C GLU A 161 -15.87 -4.51 8.47
N PHE A 162 -14.91 -5.24 7.88
CA PHE A 162 -13.86 -4.63 7.07
C PHE A 162 -14.40 -4.25 5.67
N ALA A 163 -15.02 -3.10 5.60
CA ALA A 163 -15.71 -2.59 4.41
C ALA A 163 -14.83 -2.55 3.16
N GLU A 164 -13.56 -2.12 3.28
CA GLU A 164 -12.60 -2.04 2.19
C GLU A 164 -12.23 -3.42 1.64
N ALA A 165 -12.19 -4.45 2.48
CA ALA A 165 -11.92 -5.80 2.04
C ALA A 165 -13.08 -6.36 1.18
N TYR A 166 -14.34 -6.13 1.59
CA TYR A 166 -15.49 -6.45 0.76
C TYR A 166 -15.46 -5.68 -0.57
N PHE A 167 -15.17 -4.39 -0.52
CA PHE A 167 -15.11 -3.55 -1.72
C PHE A 167 -14.10 -4.08 -2.73
N ASN A 168 -12.85 -4.33 -2.29
CA ASN A 168 -11.78 -4.77 -3.17
C ASN A 168 -11.98 -6.22 -3.65
N ARG A 169 -12.52 -7.11 -2.79
CA ARG A 169 -12.88 -8.47 -3.20
C ARG A 169 -14.01 -8.44 -4.25
N GLY A 170 -15.00 -7.58 -4.04
CA GLY A 170 -16.09 -7.37 -5.00
C GLY A 170 -15.60 -6.93 -6.37
N LEU A 171 -14.70 -5.95 -6.42
CA LEU A 171 -14.05 -5.54 -7.67
C LEU A 171 -13.25 -6.69 -8.30
N THR A 172 -12.51 -7.44 -7.50
CA THR A 172 -11.70 -8.58 -7.97
C THR A 172 -12.58 -9.68 -8.55
N HIS A 173 -13.73 -9.95 -7.95
CA HIS A 173 -14.74 -10.87 -8.50
C HIS A 173 -15.28 -10.41 -9.86
N ILE A 174 -15.56 -9.11 -10.00
CA ILE A 174 -16.02 -8.54 -11.27
C ILE A 174 -14.95 -8.69 -12.35
N PHE A 175 -13.67 -8.41 -12.03
CA PHE A 175 -12.55 -8.61 -12.97
C PHE A 175 -12.41 -10.06 -13.44
N LEU A 176 -12.81 -11.03 -12.61
CA LEU A 176 -12.87 -12.45 -12.96
C LEU A 176 -14.16 -12.85 -13.70
N GLY A 177 -15.08 -11.92 -13.97
CA GLY A 177 -16.38 -12.20 -14.57
C GLY A 177 -17.41 -12.81 -13.60
N ASN A 178 -17.09 -12.89 -12.30
CA ASN A 178 -18.00 -13.40 -11.29
C ASN A 178 -18.88 -12.28 -10.72
N ASN A 179 -19.73 -11.72 -11.59
CA ASN A 179 -20.53 -10.54 -11.27
C ASN A 179 -21.46 -10.75 -10.07
N LYS A 180 -22.01 -11.97 -9.90
CA LYS A 180 -22.93 -12.27 -8.80
C LYS A 180 -22.26 -12.04 -7.43
N ASN A 181 -21.08 -12.61 -7.23
CA ASN A 181 -20.34 -12.44 -5.98
C ASN A 181 -19.83 -11.00 -5.84
N GLY A 182 -19.35 -10.40 -6.94
CA GLY A 182 -18.91 -9.01 -6.95
C GLY A 182 -19.99 -8.03 -6.52
N ILE A 183 -21.21 -8.19 -7.02
CA ILE A 183 -22.36 -7.35 -6.64
C ILE A 183 -22.72 -7.55 -5.16
N ALA A 184 -22.70 -8.80 -4.67
CA ALA A 184 -22.99 -9.09 -3.26
C ALA A 184 -21.97 -8.41 -2.32
N ASP A 185 -20.68 -8.51 -2.64
CA ASP A 185 -19.62 -7.88 -1.86
C ASP A 185 -19.68 -6.35 -1.93
N LEU A 186 -19.93 -5.75 -3.10
CA LEU A 186 -20.11 -4.31 -3.21
C LEU A 186 -21.35 -3.81 -2.45
N SER A 187 -22.43 -4.60 -2.43
CA SER A 187 -23.61 -4.26 -1.62
C SER A 187 -23.24 -4.24 -0.15
N LYS A 188 -22.48 -5.27 0.32
CA LYS A 188 -22.03 -5.32 1.71
C LYS A 188 -21.07 -4.17 2.07
N ALA A 189 -20.14 -3.84 1.17
CA ALA A 189 -19.25 -2.67 1.36
C ALA A 189 -20.05 -1.35 1.46
N GLY A 190 -21.09 -1.20 0.65
CA GLY A 190 -22.00 -0.05 0.71
C GLY A 190 -22.74 0.04 2.05
N GLU A 191 -23.30 -1.08 2.55
CA GLU A 191 -23.93 -1.15 3.87
C GLU A 191 -22.96 -0.77 5.00
N LEU A 192 -21.69 -1.11 4.86
CA LEU A 192 -20.62 -0.77 5.80
C LEU A 192 -20.02 0.64 5.59
N GLY A 193 -20.60 1.44 4.68
CA GLY A 193 -20.29 2.86 4.54
C GLY A 193 -19.41 3.25 3.34
N ILE A 194 -19.04 2.32 2.46
CA ILE A 194 -18.27 2.65 1.24
C ILE A 194 -19.23 3.22 0.17
N VAL A 195 -19.37 4.53 0.13
CA VAL A 195 -20.28 5.24 -0.81
C VAL A 195 -19.95 4.94 -2.27
N SER A 196 -18.67 4.78 -2.63
CA SER A 196 -18.25 4.44 -4.00
C SER A 196 -18.79 3.10 -4.49
N ALA A 197 -19.10 2.17 -3.59
CA ALA A 197 -19.70 0.88 -3.93
C ALA A 197 -21.08 1.06 -4.60
N TYR A 198 -21.92 1.98 -4.11
CA TYR A 198 -23.22 2.27 -4.71
C TYR A 198 -23.10 2.84 -6.13
N ASN A 199 -22.08 3.68 -6.38
CA ASN A 199 -21.86 4.22 -7.71
C ASN A 199 -21.48 3.15 -8.74
N ILE A 200 -20.79 2.11 -8.29
CA ILE A 200 -20.42 0.97 -9.13
C ILE A 200 -21.66 0.07 -9.36
N LEU A 201 -22.40 -0.26 -8.28
CA LEU A 201 -23.61 -1.08 -8.35
C LEU A 201 -24.63 -0.50 -9.33
N LYS A 202 -24.81 0.82 -9.33
CA LYS A 202 -25.73 1.52 -10.22
C LYS A 202 -25.47 1.19 -11.71
N ARG A 203 -24.20 1.04 -12.10
CA ARG A 203 -23.82 0.66 -13.47
C ARG A 203 -24.26 -0.74 -13.87
N PHE A 204 -24.50 -1.64 -12.91
CA PHE A 204 -25.00 -2.99 -13.17
C PHE A 204 -26.53 -3.07 -13.17
N THR A 205 -27.21 -2.08 -12.60
CA THR A 205 -28.68 -2.01 -12.55
C THR A 205 -29.29 -1.15 -13.68
N GLU A 206 -28.50 -0.27 -14.28
CA GLU A 206 -28.93 0.67 -15.34
C GLU A 206 -28.65 0.14 -16.78
N VAL A 207 -28.16 -1.11 -16.95
CA VAL A 207 -28.04 -1.73 -18.27
C VAL A 207 -29.43 -2.27 -18.66
N PRO A 208 -30.13 -1.68 -19.64
CA PRO A 208 -31.37 -2.27 -20.17
C PRO A 208 -31.05 -3.62 -20.84
N GLU A 209 -31.92 -4.61 -20.64
CA GLU A 209 -31.94 -5.85 -21.37
C GLU A 209 -32.04 -5.64 -22.89
#